data_2481b73b1560cc63042318ca08333bc9
#
_entry.id   2481b73b1560cc63042318ca08333bc9
#
_cell.length_a   1.000
_cell.length_b   1.000
_cell.length_c   1.000
_cell.angle_alpha   90.00
_cell.angle_beta   90.00
_cell.angle_gamma   90.00
#
_symmetry.space_group_name_H-M   'P 1'
#
loop_
_entity.id
_entity.type
_entity.pdbx_description
1 polymer ?
#
loop_
_entity_poly.entity_id
_entity_poly.type
_entity_poly.pdbx_seq_one_letter_code
_entity_poly.pdbx_strand_id
1 'polypeptide(L)'
;LDKGPLMATQAALGSVLIATIMPPGTSGGSSRMLDAFVGGFIGVIVIALMPTSPLKGGRMEISKVLALTASTLAEVAAAIPEQDAERIQKALKKARGSQANINRMIAAAKEGEESVAVSPLLWRHKRRIKSLVRILNPVDNAMRNTRVLARRALTLVEDHDTVSKEQLWIISGLADIAGQLAELYTKSGDLDEHVAIPELV
;
A
#
# COMPACT_ATOMS: atom_id res chain seq x y z
N LEU A 1 -3.37 -7.43 -16.10
CA LEU A 1 -4.78 -7.17 -16.44
C LEU A 1 -4.79 -6.41 -17.74
N ASP A 2 -5.22 -7.11 -18.78
CA ASP A 2 -5.30 -6.61 -20.14
C ASP A 2 -6.43 -5.56 -20.20
N LYS A 3 -6.06 -4.28 -20.29
CA LYS A 3 -7.04 -3.16 -20.37
C LYS A 3 -7.66 -3.02 -21.78
N GLY A 4 -7.15 -3.77 -22.75
CA GLY A 4 -7.62 -3.73 -24.13
C GLY A 4 -9.08 -4.11 -24.33
N PRO A 5 -9.59 -5.22 -23.78
CA PRO A 5 -10.99 -5.64 -24.01
C PRO A 5 -12.02 -4.72 -23.35
N LEU A 6 -11.70 -4.07 -22.23
CA LEU A 6 -12.62 -3.15 -21.54
C LEU A 6 -12.84 -1.85 -22.34
N MET A 7 -11.80 -1.27 -22.91
CA MET A 7 -11.93 -0.08 -23.76
C MET A 7 -12.67 -0.37 -25.06
N ALA A 8 -12.40 -1.53 -25.69
CA ALA A 8 -13.10 -1.96 -26.88
C ALA A 8 -14.59 -2.20 -26.61
N THR A 9 -14.94 -2.81 -25.48
CA THR A 9 -16.34 -3.05 -25.07
C THR A 9 -17.07 -1.74 -24.77
N GLN A 10 -16.43 -0.79 -24.09
CA GLN A 10 -17.03 0.53 -23.83
C GLN A 10 -17.24 1.34 -25.11
N ALA A 11 -16.29 1.31 -26.04
CA ALA A 11 -16.42 1.96 -27.33
C ALA A 11 -17.55 1.34 -28.17
N ALA A 12 -17.67 0.01 -28.18
CA ALA A 12 -18.72 -0.70 -28.88
C ALA A 12 -20.11 -0.40 -28.29
N LEU A 13 -20.25 -0.46 -26.96
CA LEU A 13 -21.52 -0.09 -26.28
C LEU A 13 -21.90 1.36 -26.54
N GLY A 14 -20.95 2.29 -26.49
CA GLY A 14 -21.18 3.70 -26.80
C GLY A 14 -21.66 3.92 -28.23
N SER A 15 -21.06 3.23 -29.22
CA SER A 15 -21.46 3.32 -30.61
C SER A 15 -22.85 2.74 -30.88
N VAL A 16 -23.20 1.62 -30.26
CA VAL A 16 -24.55 1.02 -30.37
C VAL A 16 -25.60 1.92 -29.75
N LEU A 17 -25.31 2.53 -28.61
CA LEU A 17 -26.21 3.43 -27.89
C LEU A 17 -26.48 4.71 -28.71
N ILE A 18 -25.44 5.25 -29.35
CA ILE A 18 -25.55 6.40 -30.26
C ILE A 18 -26.37 6.04 -31.50
N ALA A 19 -26.15 4.85 -32.10
CA ALA A 19 -26.84 4.40 -33.29
C ALA A 19 -28.35 4.12 -33.06
N THR A 20 -28.71 3.66 -31.85
CA THR A 20 -30.12 3.30 -31.53
C THR A 20 -30.97 4.44 -30.97
N ILE A 21 -30.38 5.43 -30.29
CA ILE A 21 -31.12 6.51 -29.63
C ILE A 21 -31.26 7.75 -30.55
N MET A 22 -30.45 7.83 -31.59
CA MET A 22 -30.44 9.02 -32.46
C MET A 22 -31.51 8.93 -33.54
N PRO A 23 -32.49 9.87 -33.61
CA PRO A 23 -33.43 9.93 -34.70
C PRO A 23 -32.71 10.23 -36.02
N PRO A 24 -33.02 9.54 -37.12
CA PRO A 24 -32.44 9.83 -38.42
C PRO A 24 -32.80 11.24 -38.85
N GLY A 25 -31.82 12.11 -39.09
CA GLY A 25 -32.01 13.45 -39.65
C GLY A 25 -31.65 14.63 -38.75
N THR A 26 -31.19 14.42 -37.53
CA THR A 26 -30.68 15.51 -36.67
C THR A 26 -29.19 15.67 -36.77
N SER A 27 -28.71 16.87 -37.15
CA SER A 27 -27.28 17.25 -37.23
C SER A 27 -26.62 17.40 -35.84
N GLY A 28 -26.99 16.52 -34.90
CA GLY A 28 -26.54 16.55 -33.50
C GLY A 28 -25.08 16.10 -33.24
N GLY A 29 -24.30 15.82 -34.29
CA GLY A 29 -22.94 15.35 -34.13
C GLY A 29 -22.01 16.36 -33.49
N SER A 30 -22.13 17.63 -33.83
CA SER A 30 -21.28 18.70 -33.28
C SER A 30 -21.62 19.06 -31.84
N SER A 31 -22.90 19.08 -31.44
CA SER A 31 -23.26 19.32 -30.03
C SER A 31 -22.84 18.17 -29.13
N ARG A 32 -22.95 16.91 -29.57
CA ARG A 32 -22.45 15.75 -28.79
C ARG A 32 -20.95 15.69 -28.69
N MET A 33 -20.22 16.14 -29.73
CA MET A 33 -18.77 16.28 -29.67
C MET A 33 -18.35 17.33 -28.61
N LEU A 34 -19.10 18.45 -28.55
CA LEU A 34 -18.95 19.49 -27.55
C LEU A 34 -19.27 18.96 -26.14
N ASP A 35 -20.35 18.23 -25.97
CA ASP A 35 -20.74 17.63 -24.68
C ASP A 35 -19.70 16.62 -24.20
N ALA A 36 -19.21 15.78 -25.08
CA ALA A 36 -18.13 14.82 -24.76
C ALA A 36 -16.82 15.54 -24.42
N PHE A 37 -16.49 16.64 -25.11
CA PHE A 37 -15.31 17.43 -24.81
C PHE A 37 -15.42 18.14 -23.46
N VAL A 38 -16.56 18.76 -23.18
CA VAL A 38 -16.85 19.46 -21.92
C VAL A 38 -16.87 18.45 -20.78
N GLY A 39 -17.56 17.32 -20.93
CA GLY A 39 -17.58 16.26 -19.91
C GLY A 39 -16.20 15.66 -19.64
N GLY A 40 -15.42 15.40 -20.70
CA GLY A 40 -14.04 14.93 -20.57
C GLY A 40 -13.13 15.96 -19.91
N PHE A 41 -13.25 17.22 -20.25
CA PHE A 41 -12.48 18.32 -19.67
C PHE A 41 -12.81 18.53 -18.18
N ILE A 42 -14.10 18.52 -17.83
CA ILE A 42 -14.53 18.58 -16.42
C ILE A 42 -14.03 17.35 -15.65
N GLY A 43 -14.13 16.16 -16.23
CA GLY A 43 -13.59 14.94 -15.62
C GLY A 43 -12.09 15.02 -15.33
N VAL A 44 -11.31 15.55 -16.26
CA VAL A 44 -9.86 15.78 -16.07
C VAL A 44 -9.61 16.81 -14.97
N ILE A 45 -10.39 17.90 -14.93
CA ILE A 45 -10.27 18.92 -13.86
C ILE A 45 -10.61 18.31 -12.51
N VAL A 46 -11.69 17.54 -12.40
CA VAL A 46 -12.08 16.89 -11.13
C VAL A 46 -10.99 15.93 -10.65
N ILE A 47 -10.44 15.10 -11.54
CA ILE A 47 -9.33 14.19 -11.21
C ILE A 47 -8.07 14.98 -10.80
N ALA A 48 -7.80 16.11 -11.44
CA ALA A 48 -6.66 16.97 -11.12
C ALA A 48 -6.83 17.71 -9.79
N LEU A 49 -8.07 18.07 -9.42
CA LEU A 49 -8.42 18.74 -8.17
C LEU A 49 -8.64 17.78 -7.00
N MET A 50 -8.86 16.49 -7.24
CA MET A 50 -8.90 15.48 -6.19
C MET A 50 -7.47 14.96 -5.91
N PRO A 51 -6.80 15.43 -4.86
CA PRO A 51 -5.46 14.94 -4.52
C PRO A 51 -5.60 13.57 -3.83
N THR A 52 -5.83 12.52 -4.60
CA THR A 52 -5.53 11.17 -4.13
C THR A 52 -4.01 11.07 -4.08
N SER A 53 -3.46 11.28 -2.89
CA SER A 53 -2.02 11.13 -2.68
C SER A 53 -1.67 9.63 -2.69
N PRO A 54 -1.21 9.07 -3.82
CA PRO A 54 -0.86 7.65 -3.90
C PRO A 54 0.28 7.29 -2.96
N LEU A 55 1.05 8.29 -2.53
CA LEU A 55 2.11 8.17 -1.53
C LEU A 55 1.57 7.85 -0.14
N LYS A 56 0.43 8.45 0.27
CA LYS A 56 -0.17 8.25 1.59
C LYS A 56 -0.65 6.79 1.75
N GLY A 57 -1.32 6.25 0.75
CA GLY A 57 -1.78 4.85 0.75
C GLY A 57 -0.62 3.86 0.88
N GLY A 58 0.42 4.03 0.05
CA GLY A 58 1.60 3.17 0.09
C GLY A 58 2.35 3.23 1.43
N ARG A 59 2.52 4.42 2.00
CA ARG A 59 3.17 4.61 3.32
C ARG A 59 2.37 3.98 4.45
N MET A 60 1.04 4.15 4.44
CA MET A 60 0.17 3.56 5.43
C MET A 60 0.26 2.02 5.42
N GLU A 61 0.28 1.39 4.26
CA GLU A 61 0.40 -0.06 4.16
C GLU A 61 1.79 -0.55 4.59
N ILE A 62 2.88 0.18 4.27
CA ILE A 62 4.23 -0.11 4.78
C ILE A 62 4.25 -0.02 6.32
N SER A 63 3.69 1.05 6.89
CA SER A 63 3.61 1.23 8.34
C SER A 63 2.88 0.07 9.02
N LYS A 64 1.76 -0.40 8.48
CA LYS A 64 1.01 -1.55 9.02
C LYS A 64 1.85 -2.84 9.04
N VAL A 65 2.61 -3.11 7.97
CA VAL A 65 3.47 -4.30 7.91
C VAL A 65 4.62 -4.19 8.91
N LEU A 66 5.25 -3.02 9.04
CA LEU A 66 6.33 -2.77 10.01
C LEU A 66 5.82 -2.85 11.46
N ALA A 67 4.66 -2.28 11.76
CA ALA A 67 4.04 -2.37 13.09
C ALA A 67 3.70 -3.82 13.46
N LEU A 68 3.23 -4.61 12.49
CA LEU A 68 2.99 -6.04 12.70
C LEU A 68 4.31 -6.81 12.92
N THR A 69 5.37 -6.46 12.19
CA THR A 69 6.72 -7.01 12.39
C THR A 69 7.21 -6.71 13.81
N ALA A 70 7.12 -5.44 14.24
CA ALA A 70 7.50 -4.98 15.57
C ALA A 70 6.73 -5.73 16.66
N SER A 71 5.39 -5.79 16.57
CA SER A 71 4.57 -6.48 17.55
C SER A 71 4.86 -7.98 17.62
N THR A 72 5.15 -8.63 16.49
CA THR A 72 5.50 -10.06 16.47
C THR A 72 6.84 -10.31 17.14
N LEU A 73 7.87 -9.49 16.84
CA LEU A 73 9.19 -9.61 17.46
C LEU A 73 9.13 -9.35 18.98
N ALA A 74 8.38 -8.33 19.42
CA ALA A 74 8.20 -8.00 20.83
C ALA A 74 7.52 -9.15 21.59
N GLU A 75 6.45 -9.75 21.03
CA GLU A 75 5.79 -10.90 21.63
C GLU A 75 6.70 -12.12 21.72
N VAL A 76 7.49 -12.39 20.69
CA VAL A 76 8.47 -13.49 20.71
C VAL A 76 9.55 -13.26 21.77
N ALA A 77 10.10 -12.04 21.84
CA ALA A 77 11.12 -11.70 22.84
C ALA A 77 10.62 -11.84 24.27
N ALA A 78 9.36 -11.45 24.53
CA ALA A 78 8.74 -11.56 25.84
C ALA A 78 8.37 -13.00 26.21
N ALA A 79 7.89 -13.80 25.26
CA ALA A 79 7.39 -15.15 25.52
C ALA A 79 8.50 -16.21 25.69
N ILE A 80 9.68 -16.01 25.10
CA ILE A 80 10.81 -16.97 25.22
C ILE A 80 11.24 -17.17 26.69
N PRO A 81 11.52 -16.13 27.50
CA PRO A 81 11.88 -16.30 28.91
C PRO A 81 10.77 -16.91 29.77
N GLU A 82 9.53 -16.66 29.39
CA GLU A 82 8.34 -17.18 30.08
C GLU A 82 8.03 -18.64 29.70
N GLN A 83 8.76 -19.20 28.70
CA GLN A 83 8.51 -20.52 28.12
C GLN A 83 7.05 -20.68 27.62
N ASP A 84 6.44 -19.57 27.15
CA ASP A 84 5.05 -19.51 26.70
C ASP A 84 4.94 -19.81 25.19
N ALA A 85 4.87 -21.10 24.87
CA ALA A 85 4.69 -21.58 23.50
C ALA A 85 3.38 -21.10 22.86
N GLU A 86 2.29 -20.98 23.66
CA GLU A 86 0.97 -20.53 23.14
C GLU A 86 1.02 -19.08 22.66
N ARG A 87 1.71 -18.22 23.42
CA ARG A 87 1.92 -16.81 23.06
C ARG A 87 2.71 -16.67 21.78
N ILE A 88 3.79 -17.44 21.63
CA ILE A 88 4.61 -17.47 20.39
C ILE A 88 3.76 -17.97 19.20
N GLN A 89 2.97 -19.04 19.42
CA GLN A 89 2.11 -19.58 18.37
C GLN A 89 1.05 -18.56 17.90
N LYS A 90 0.45 -17.82 18.83
CA LYS A 90 -0.49 -16.71 18.50
C LYS A 90 0.21 -15.61 17.67
N ALA A 91 1.40 -15.18 18.08
CA ALA A 91 2.20 -14.20 17.36
C ALA A 91 2.55 -14.69 15.93
N LEU A 92 2.98 -15.95 15.80
CA LEU A 92 3.28 -16.57 14.52
C LEU A 92 2.04 -16.67 13.62
N LYS A 93 0.88 -17.04 14.17
CA LYS A 93 -0.39 -17.08 13.43
C LYS A 93 -0.77 -15.70 12.90
N LYS A 94 -0.63 -14.65 13.72
CA LYS A 94 -0.85 -13.25 13.34
C LYS A 94 0.10 -12.83 12.22
N ALA A 95 1.40 -13.16 12.34
CA ALA A 95 2.39 -12.87 11.32
C ALA A 95 2.14 -13.62 10.01
N ARG A 96 1.65 -14.87 10.05
CA ARG A 96 1.27 -15.62 8.84
C ARG A 96 0.05 -14.99 8.13
N GLY A 97 -0.89 -14.43 8.87
CA GLY A 97 -2.06 -13.71 8.32
C GLY A 97 -1.70 -12.40 7.62
N SER A 98 -0.46 -11.92 7.69
CA SER A 98 -0.02 -10.65 7.10
C SER A 98 0.08 -10.66 5.56
N GLN A 99 -0.10 -11.79 4.90
CA GLN A 99 0.06 -11.87 3.44
C GLN A 99 -0.88 -10.91 2.69
N ALA A 100 -2.11 -10.72 3.20
CA ALA A 100 -3.05 -9.75 2.65
C ALA A 100 -2.54 -8.30 2.78
N ASN A 101 -1.85 -7.97 3.88
CA ASN A 101 -1.26 -6.65 4.09
C ASN A 101 -0.07 -6.42 3.15
N ILE A 102 0.78 -7.43 2.97
CA ILE A 102 1.90 -7.38 2.02
C ILE A 102 1.38 -7.20 0.59
N ASN A 103 0.35 -7.95 0.19
CA ASN A 103 -0.23 -7.80 -1.13
C ASN A 103 -0.84 -6.41 -1.35
N ARG A 104 -1.50 -5.83 -0.34
CA ARG A 104 -2.01 -4.44 -0.39
C ARG A 104 -0.88 -3.42 -0.49
N MET A 105 0.19 -3.62 0.27
CA MET A 105 1.38 -2.76 0.22
C MET A 105 1.99 -2.74 -1.19
N ILE A 106 2.15 -3.91 -1.82
CA ILE A 106 2.67 -4.05 -3.18
C ILE A 106 1.71 -3.41 -4.20
N ALA A 107 0.39 -3.67 -4.07
CA ALA A 107 -0.62 -3.11 -4.95
C ALA A 107 -0.66 -1.57 -4.89
N ALA A 108 -0.64 -1.00 -3.67
CA ALA A 108 -0.64 0.47 -3.48
C ALA A 108 0.60 1.14 -4.07
N ALA A 109 1.77 0.51 -3.95
CA ALA A 109 2.99 1.03 -4.53
C ALA A 109 2.99 0.97 -6.07
N LYS A 110 2.48 -0.13 -6.63
CA LYS A 110 2.32 -0.29 -8.09
C LYS A 110 1.32 0.71 -8.67
N GLU A 111 0.20 0.92 -7.99
CA GLU A 111 -0.79 1.94 -8.36
C GLU A 111 -0.17 3.35 -8.35
N GLY A 112 0.66 3.65 -7.34
CA GLY A 112 1.42 4.89 -7.27
C GLY A 112 2.39 5.05 -8.44
N GLU A 113 3.09 3.99 -8.83
CA GLU A 113 4.04 4.00 -9.96
C GLU A 113 3.31 4.20 -11.30
N GLU A 114 2.19 3.52 -11.52
CA GLU A 114 1.35 3.67 -12.70
C GLU A 114 0.76 5.08 -12.81
N SER A 115 0.31 5.65 -11.69
CA SER A 115 -0.25 7.00 -11.63
C SER A 115 0.76 8.07 -12.05
N VAL A 116 2.02 7.92 -11.65
CA VAL A 116 3.11 8.84 -12.04
C VAL A 116 3.50 8.69 -13.51
N ALA A 117 3.36 7.49 -14.08
CA ALA A 117 3.68 7.26 -15.49
C ALA A 117 2.69 8.00 -16.43
N VAL A 118 1.44 8.17 -15.99
CA VAL A 118 0.37 8.75 -16.81
C VAL A 118 0.15 10.25 -16.55
N SER A 119 0.46 10.76 -15.36
CA SER A 119 0.18 12.15 -14.98
C SER A 119 1.44 13.01 -14.92
N PRO A 120 1.58 14.03 -15.79
CA PRO A 120 2.70 14.99 -15.74
C PRO A 120 2.76 15.78 -14.41
N LEU A 121 1.62 16.04 -13.77
CA LEU A 121 1.55 16.73 -12.47
C LEU A 121 2.27 15.94 -11.36
N LEU A 122 2.28 14.61 -11.45
CA LEU A 122 2.90 13.73 -10.47
C LEU A 122 4.41 13.50 -10.70
N TRP A 123 5.00 14.06 -11.77
CA TRP A 123 6.44 13.90 -12.05
C TRP A 123 7.34 14.44 -10.92
N ARG A 124 6.89 15.48 -10.22
CA ARG A 124 7.61 16.01 -9.04
C ARG A 124 7.69 14.96 -7.91
N HIS A 125 6.73 14.04 -7.84
CA HIS A 125 6.67 12.98 -6.83
C HIS A 125 7.38 11.68 -7.26
N LYS A 126 7.85 11.59 -8.52
CA LYS A 126 8.49 10.40 -9.09
C LYS A 126 9.64 9.84 -8.22
N ARG A 127 10.47 10.72 -7.65
CA ARG A 127 11.57 10.29 -6.76
C ARG A 127 11.06 9.66 -5.47
N ARG A 128 10.00 10.23 -4.88
CA ARG A 128 9.39 9.73 -3.64
C ARG A 128 8.70 8.38 -3.84
N ILE A 129 8.03 8.20 -4.97
CA ILE A 129 7.40 6.92 -5.33
C ILE A 129 8.45 5.85 -5.60
N LYS A 130 9.53 6.15 -6.30
CA LYS A 130 10.65 5.22 -6.47
C LYS A 130 11.29 4.81 -5.15
N SER A 131 11.39 5.71 -4.17
CA SER A 131 11.91 5.36 -2.84
C SER A 131 10.96 4.44 -2.08
N LEU A 132 9.64 4.62 -2.22
CA LEU A 132 8.65 3.70 -1.65
C LEU A 132 8.75 2.31 -2.27
N VAL A 133 8.86 2.21 -3.59
CA VAL A 133 9.01 0.91 -4.27
C VAL A 133 10.28 0.18 -3.80
N ARG A 134 11.38 0.89 -3.57
CA ARG A 134 12.63 0.28 -3.08
C ARG A 134 12.52 -0.35 -1.70
N ILE A 135 11.67 0.19 -0.83
CA ILE A 135 11.55 -0.33 0.54
C ILE A 135 10.62 -1.54 0.64
N LEU A 136 9.83 -1.85 -0.39
CA LEU A 136 8.89 -2.96 -0.36
C LEU A 136 9.59 -4.31 -0.11
N ASN A 137 10.66 -4.59 -0.85
CA ASN A 137 11.42 -5.82 -0.72
C ASN A 137 12.08 -5.97 0.68
N PRO A 138 12.78 -4.94 1.22
CA PRO A 138 13.26 -4.98 2.60
C PRO A 138 12.16 -5.24 3.62
N VAL A 139 10.99 -4.62 3.49
CA VAL A 139 9.87 -4.80 4.43
C VAL A 139 9.25 -6.20 4.33
N ASP A 140 9.05 -6.73 3.11
CA ASP A 140 8.60 -8.12 2.92
C ASP A 140 9.62 -9.12 3.50
N ASN A 141 10.91 -8.91 3.26
CA ASN A 141 11.97 -9.74 3.80
C ASN A 141 12.03 -9.67 5.34
N ALA A 142 11.84 -8.49 5.94
CA ALA A 142 11.78 -8.34 7.39
C ALA A 142 10.63 -9.18 7.98
N MET A 143 9.42 -9.08 7.41
CA MET A 143 8.28 -9.88 7.86
C MET A 143 8.51 -11.38 7.63
N ARG A 144 9.13 -11.78 6.53
CA ARG A 144 9.46 -13.17 6.23
C ARG A 144 10.44 -13.74 7.25
N ASN A 145 11.51 -12.99 7.54
CA ASN A 145 12.50 -13.38 8.54
C ASN A 145 11.91 -13.43 9.96
N THR A 146 11.01 -12.50 10.30
CA THR A 146 10.27 -12.51 11.57
C THR A 146 9.42 -13.77 11.71
N ARG A 147 8.75 -14.23 10.65
CA ARG A 147 8.00 -15.51 10.68
C ARG A 147 8.92 -16.71 10.88
N VAL A 148 10.12 -16.69 10.28
CA VAL A 148 11.11 -17.75 10.47
C VAL A 148 11.63 -17.75 11.91
N LEU A 149 11.95 -16.57 12.46
CA LEU A 149 12.39 -16.40 13.84
C LEU A 149 11.32 -16.90 14.82
N ALA A 150 10.07 -16.45 14.66
CA ALA A 150 8.97 -16.87 15.53
C ALA A 150 8.73 -18.38 15.48
N ARG A 151 8.88 -19.02 14.31
CA ARG A 151 8.81 -20.50 14.20
C ARG A 151 9.93 -21.18 14.96
N ARG A 152 11.17 -20.69 14.82
CA ARG A 152 12.32 -21.24 15.52
C ARG A 152 12.22 -21.03 17.04
N ALA A 153 11.73 -19.86 17.46
CA ALA A 153 11.46 -19.58 18.86
C ALA A 153 10.37 -20.51 19.45
N LEU A 154 9.35 -20.85 18.68
CA LEU A 154 8.34 -21.83 19.09
C LEU A 154 8.96 -23.20 19.34
N THR A 155 9.72 -23.73 18.37
CA THR A 155 10.43 -25.02 18.54
C THR A 155 11.38 -24.99 19.74
N LEU A 156 12.14 -23.91 19.92
CA LEU A 156 13.06 -23.75 21.03
C LEU A 156 12.33 -23.84 22.40
N VAL A 157 11.18 -23.20 22.54
CA VAL A 157 10.38 -23.25 23.77
C VAL A 157 9.72 -24.62 23.95
N GLU A 158 9.26 -25.27 22.87
CA GLU A 158 8.72 -26.64 22.91
C GLU A 158 9.81 -27.67 23.35
N ASP A 159 11.05 -27.45 22.96
CA ASP A 159 12.22 -28.29 23.36
C ASP A 159 12.78 -27.88 24.72
N HIS A 160 12.19 -26.91 25.42
CA HIS A 160 12.66 -26.37 26.71
C HIS A 160 14.07 -25.80 26.68
N ASP A 161 14.54 -25.38 25.52
CA ASP A 161 15.83 -24.74 25.36
C ASP A 161 15.81 -23.27 25.82
N THR A 162 17.00 -22.73 26.08
CA THR A 162 17.16 -21.35 26.56
C THR A 162 17.93 -20.49 25.58
N VAL A 163 17.63 -19.20 25.58
CA VAL A 163 18.28 -18.17 24.75
C VAL A 163 19.10 -17.26 25.67
N SER A 164 20.26 -16.81 25.20
CA SER A 164 21.08 -15.85 25.94
C SER A 164 20.39 -14.49 26.07
N LYS A 165 20.75 -13.73 27.11
CA LYS A 165 20.20 -12.37 27.32
C LYS A 165 20.54 -11.42 26.16
N GLU A 166 21.71 -11.61 25.56
CA GLU A 166 22.16 -10.81 24.42
C GLU A 166 21.29 -11.07 23.18
N GLN A 167 20.90 -12.32 22.95
CA GLN A 167 20.00 -12.68 21.84
C GLN A 167 18.60 -12.08 22.05
N LEU A 168 18.07 -12.13 23.28
CA LEU A 168 16.80 -11.50 23.62
C LEU A 168 16.86 -9.99 23.43
N TRP A 169 17.97 -9.35 23.87
CA TRP A 169 18.19 -7.93 23.69
C TRP A 169 18.21 -7.53 22.20
N ILE A 170 18.86 -8.35 21.34
CA ILE A 170 18.85 -8.12 19.89
C ILE A 170 17.45 -8.21 19.32
N ILE A 171 16.66 -9.22 19.71
CA ILE A 171 15.27 -9.38 19.21
C ILE A 171 14.41 -8.21 19.64
N SER A 172 14.52 -7.76 20.90
CA SER A 172 13.81 -6.58 21.41
C SER A 172 14.23 -5.30 20.68
N GLY A 173 15.54 -5.11 20.46
CA GLY A 173 16.06 -3.98 19.70
C GLY A 173 15.55 -3.93 18.24
N LEU A 174 15.43 -5.09 17.60
CA LEU A 174 14.84 -5.19 16.26
C LEU A 174 13.34 -4.83 16.27
N ALA A 175 12.61 -5.23 17.34
CA ALA A 175 11.21 -4.85 17.52
C ALA A 175 11.06 -3.32 17.64
N ASP A 176 11.91 -2.69 18.45
CA ASP A 176 11.90 -1.23 18.66
C ASP A 176 12.21 -0.48 17.36
N ILE A 177 13.22 -0.90 16.61
CA ILE A 177 13.58 -0.31 15.32
C ILE A 177 12.42 -0.42 14.33
N ALA A 178 11.79 -1.59 14.24
CA ALA A 178 10.64 -1.80 13.35
C ALA A 178 9.46 -0.92 13.76
N GLY A 179 9.22 -0.73 15.07
CA GLY A 179 8.19 0.16 15.61
C GLY A 179 8.45 1.63 15.27
N GLN A 180 9.67 2.11 15.49
CA GLN A 180 10.07 3.48 15.14
C GLN A 180 9.93 3.74 13.64
N LEU A 181 10.32 2.79 12.80
CA LEU A 181 10.13 2.91 11.36
C LEU A 181 8.65 2.97 10.99
N ALA A 182 7.79 2.16 11.62
CA ALA A 182 6.35 2.21 11.39
C ALA A 182 5.77 3.59 11.71
N GLU A 183 6.17 4.19 12.82
CA GLU A 183 5.75 5.54 13.20
C GLU A 183 6.24 6.61 12.23
N LEU A 184 7.49 6.53 11.77
CA LEU A 184 8.03 7.47 10.78
C LEU A 184 7.22 7.44 9.48
N TYR A 185 6.81 6.24 9.03
CA TYR A 185 5.98 6.12 7.83
C TYR A 185 4.56 6.65 8.05
N THR A 186 4.00 6.55 9.25
CA THR A 186 2.70 7.14 9.61
C THR A 186 2.78 8.66 9.65
N LYS A 187 3.71 9.23 10.41
CA LYS A 187 3.88 10.69 10.57
C LYS A 187 4.22 11.39 9.26
N SER A 188 5.06 10.78 8.43
CA SER A 188 5.40 11.33 7.12
C SER A 188 4.21 11.33 6.15
N GLY A 189 3.20 10.47 6.37
CA GLY A 189 1.93 10.49 5.63
C GLY A 189 1.07 11.71 5.97
N ASP A 190 1.06 12.14 7.23
CA ASP A 190 0.29 13.30 7.68
C ASP A 190 0.91 14.63 7.23
N LEU A 191 2.24 14.73 7.20
CA LEU A 191 2.95 15.92 6.74
C LEU A 191 2.71 16.24 5.25
N ASP A 192 2.53 15.21 4.40
CA ASP A 192 2.21 15.41 2.99
C ASP A 192 0.78 15.96 2.78
N GLU A 193 -0.13 15.81 3.76
CA GLU A 193 -1.49 16.34 3.71
C GLU A 193 -1.53 17.85 3.99
N HIS A 194 -0.71 18.33 4.93
CA HIS A 194 -0.63 19.75 5.26
C HIS A 194 0.08 20.61 4.21
N VAL A 195 0.88 20.00 3.33
CA VAL A 195 1.57 20.71 2.23
C VAL A 195 0.71 20.76 0.95
N ALA A 196 -0.38 19.99 0.87
CA ALA A 196 -1.22 19.91 -0.31
C ALA A 196 -2.37 20.94 -0.36
N ILE A 197 -2.58 21.73 0.69
CA ILE A 197 -3.57 22.81 0.71
C ILE A 197 -2.80 24.15 0.70
N PRO A 198 -2.60 24.80 -0.46
CA PRO A 198 -2.31 26.22 -0.44
C PRO A 198 -3.58 26.91 0.05
N GLU A 199 -3.46 27.64 1.16
CA GLU A 199 -4.51 28.55 1.60
C GLU A 199 -4.84 29.49 0.43
N LEU A 200 -5.99 29.27 -0.16
CA LEU A 200 -6.62 30.27 -1.03
C LEU A 200 -7.22 31.35 -0.10
N VAL A 201 -6.43 32.37 0.15
CA VAL A 201 -6.90 33.66 0.61
C VAL A 201 -7.05 34.58 -0.60
#